data_9a8ce2d84b89062e361ea5fd24914bab
#
_entry.id   9a8ce2d84b89062e361ea5fd24914bab
#
_cell.length_a   1.000
_cell.length_b   1.000
_cell.length_c   1.000
_cell.angle_alpha   90.00
_cell.angle_beta   90.00
_cell.angle_gamma   90.00
#
_symmetry.space_group_name_H-M   'P 1'
#
loop_
_entity.id
_entity.type
_entity.pdbx_description
1 polymer ?
#
loop_
_entity_poly.entity_id
_entity_poly.type
_entity_poly.pdbx_seq_one_letter_code
_entity_poly.pdbx_strand_id
1 'polypeptide(L)'
;MYNETRKIMHSDIEVSAQCVRVPALRSHSQSLWIETERPLSVEEVRCAITEGEGLILMDSPEDKIYPMPLFLAGQDPVYVGRIRKDITNPNGILMWIVGDQIKKGAALNAVQIAEYLIAHPQK
;
A
#
# COMPACT_ATOMS: atom_id res chain seq x y z
N MET A 1 2.51 12.13 8.58
CA MET A 1 2.72 10.67 8.39
C MET A 1 3.13 9.96 9.67
N TYR A 2 4.22 10.33 10.38
CA TYR A 2 4.67 9.61 11.59
C TYR A 2 3.54 9.35 12.62
N ASN A 3 2.91 10.40 13.13
CA ASN A 3 1.85 10.26 14.13
C ASN A 3 0.57 9.58 13.58
N GLU A 4 0.23 9.83 12.33
CA GLU A 4 -0.97 9.27 11.69
C GLU A 4 -0.82 7.77 11.47
N THR A 5 0.32 7.32 10.98
CA THR A 5 0.57 5.89 10.77
C THR A 5 0.46 5.12 12.08
N ARG A 6 1.10 5.59 13.15
CA ARG A 6 1.03 4.97 14.48
C ARG A 6 -0.40 4.94 15.02
N LYS A 7 -1.14 6.05 14.85
CA LYS A 7 -2.54 6.13 15.26
C LYS A 7 -3.43 5.14 14.50
N ILE A 8 -3.28 5.04 13.18
CA ILE A 8 -4.10 4.14 12.35
C ILE A 8 -3.75 2.67 12.61
N MET A 9 -2.48 2.37 12.77
CA MET A 9 -2.00 1.01 13.05
C MET A 9 -2.18 0.59 14.51
N HIS A 10 -2.59 1.51 15.39
CA HIS A 10 -2.65 1.27 16.84
C HIS A 10 -1.37 0.64 17.40
N SER A 11 -0.23 1.08 16.92
CA SER A 11 1.08 0.50 17.20
C SER A 11 2.15 1.57 17.34
N ASP A 12 3.14 1.29 18.19
CA ASP A 12 4.33 2.13 18.39
C ASP A 12 5.43 1.90 17.36
N ILE A 13 5.07 1.43 16.16
CA ILE A 13 6.04 1.21 15.09
C ILE A 13 6.84 2.48 14.77
N GLU A 14 8.11 2.28 14.46
CA GLU A 14 8.97 3.36 14.00
C GLU A 14 8.66 3.68 12.53
N VAL A 15 8.47 4.97 12.24
CA VAL A 15 8.12 5.44 10.90
C VAL A 15 9.00 6.62 10.54
N SER A 16 9.58 6.57 9.36
CA SER A 16 10.22 7.73 8.73
C SER A 16 9.67 7.93 7.33
N ALA A 17 9.47 9.15 6.92
CA ALA A 17 8.93 9.45 5.60
C ALA A 17 9.51 10.74 5.04
N GLN A 18 9.82 10.70 3.75
CA GLN A 18 10.16 11.88 2.97
C GLN A 18 9.17 12.03 1.83
N CYS A 19 8.46 13.17 1.80
CA CYS A 19 7.50 13.48 0.76
C CYS A 19 8.17 14.30 -0.34
N VAL A 20 7.99 13.86 -1.59
CA VAL A 20 8.55 14.54 -2.76
C VAL A 20 7.42 14.90 -3.72
N ARG A 21 7.43 16.12 -4.25
CA ARG A 21 6.52 16.53 -5.31
C ARG A 21 7.12 16.16 -6.66
N VAL A 22 6.35 15.38 -7.44
CA VAL A 22 6.74 14.93 -8.78
C VAL A 22 5.70 15.37 -9.82
N PRO A 23 6.04 15.51 -11.10
CA PRO A 23 5.14 15.97 -12.15
C PRO A 23 4.18 14.86 -12.63
N ALA A 24 3.51 14.19 -11.69
CA ALA A 24 2.41 13.28 -11.98
C ALA A 24 1.08 14.04 -11.83
N LEU A 25 0.23 13.97 -12.85
CA LEU A 25 -1.04 14.69 -12.87
C LEU A 25 -2.01 14.16 -11.82
N ARG A 26 -2.03 12.85 -11.61
CA ARG A 26 -2.95 12.18 -10.70
C ARG A 26 -2.33 10.87 -10.20
N SER A 27 -2.79 10.39 -9.08
CA SER A 27 -2.31 9.23 -8.32
C SER A 27 -1.04 9.52 -7.52
N HIS A 28 -1.01 8.97 -6.31
CA HIS A 28 0.17 8.95 -5.48
C HIS A 28 0.93 7.64 -5.65
N SER A 29 2.23 7.71 -5.44
CA SER A 29 3.09 6.54 -5.41
C SER A 29 3.94 6.56 -4.14
N GLN A 30 4.22 5.38 -3.61
CA GLN A 30 5.05 5.21 -2.44
C GLN A 30 6.07 4.11 -2.69
N SER A 31 7.33 4.41 -2.45
CA SER A 31 8.37 3.40 -2.30
C SER A 31 8.45 3.08 -0.82
N LEU A 32 8.04 1.88 -0.44
CA LEU A 32 8.06 1.42 0.94
C LEU A 32 9.24 0.50 1.19
N TRP A 33 9.84 0.67 2.33
CA TRP A 33 10.72 -0.27 2.98
C TRP A 33 10.12 -0.60 4.34
N ILE A 34 9.86 -1.87 4.58
CA ILE A 34 9.21 -2.36 5.78
C ILE A 34 10.14 -3.37 6.45
N GLU A 35 10.35 -3.22 7.73
CA GLU A 35 11.01 -4.21 8.57
C GLU A 35 9.96 -4.95 9.40
N THR A 36 10.00 -6.27 9.33
CA THR A 36 9.07 -7.15 10.03
C THR A 36 9.74 -7.85 11.21
N GLU A 37 8.97 -8.28 12.20
CA GLU A 37 9.51 -8.96 13.38
C GLU A 37 10.25 -10.28 13.05
N ARG A 38 9.83 -10.96 12.01
CA ARG A 38 10.46 -12.15 11.47
C ARG A 38 10.70 -12.03 9.97
N PRO A 39 11.66 -12.76 9.40
CA PRO A 39 11.80 -12.83 7.95
C PRO A 39 10.50 -13.32 7.30
N LEU A 40 10.07 -12.65 6.24
CA LEU A 40 8.98 -13.08 5.37
C LEU A 40 9.51 -13.42 3.99
N SER A 41 9.00 -14.45 3.35
CA SER A 41 9.26 -14.69 1.93
C SER A 41 8.49 -13.69 1.05
N VAL A 42 8.92 -13.53 -0.19
CA VAL A 42 8.19 -12.71 -1.17
C VAL A 42 6.79 -13.28 -1.41
N GLU A 43 6.66 -14.59 -1.40
CA GLU A 43 5.40 -15.32 -1.59
C GLU A 43 4.41 -15.06 -0.45
N GLU A 44 4.88 -15.08 0.81
CA GLU A 44 4.02 -14.71 1.96
C GLU A 44 3.49 -13.29 1.83
N VAL A 45 4.34 -12.35 1.42
CA VAL A 45 3.92 -10.95 1.22
C VAL A 45 2.93 -10.82 0.06
N ARG A 46 3.17 -11.51 -1.06
CA ARG A 46 2.26 -11.52 -2.21
C ARG A 46 0.90 -12.11 -1.83
N CYS A 47 0.86 -13.19 -1.07
CA CYS A 47 -0.36 -13.79 -0.56
C CYS A 47 -1.14 -12.79 0.30
N ALA A 48 -0.48 -12.18 1.28
CA ALA A 48 -1.11 -11.20 2.16
C ALA A 48 -1.70 -9.99 1.40
N ILE A 49 -1.02 -9.52 0.35
CA ILE A 49 -1.55 -8.44 -0.50
C ILE A 49 -2.76 -8.92 -1.31
N THR A 50 -2.73 -10.14 -1.84
CA THR A 50 -3.84 -10.69 -2.62
C THR A 50 -5.09 -10.91 -1.78
N GLU A 51 -4.93 -11.23 -0.50
CA GLU A 51 -6.02 -11.39 0.47
C GLU A 51 -6.53 -10.07 1.05
N GLY A 52 -5.76 -8.97 0.88
CA GLY A 52 -6.07 -7.66 1.42
C GLY A 52 -7.22 -6.98 0.68
N GLU A 53 -8.25 -6.53 1.40
CA GLU A 53 -9.38 -5.81 0.83
C GLU A 53 -8.95 -4.48 0.21
N GLY A 54 -9.38 -4.23 -1.02
CA GLY A 54 -9.06 -3.01 -1.76
C GLY A 54 -7.63 -2.94 -2.28
N LEU A 55 -6.89 -4.04 -2.21
CA LEU A 55 -5.55 -4.19 -2.78
C LEU A 55 -5.59 -5.02 -4.07
N ILE A 56 -4.72 -4.70 -5.00
CA ILE A 56 -4.46 -5.53 -6.19
C ILE A 56 -2.96 -5.74 -6.32
N LEU A 57 -2.55 -7.00 -6.37
CA LEU A 57 -1.19 -7.38 -6.70
C LEU A 57 -0.95 -7.19 -8.20
N MET A 58 -0.03 -6.31 -8.56
CA MET A 58 0.39 -6.05 -9.94
C MET A 58 1.92 -6.17 -10.01
N ASP A 59 2.41 -7.40 -10.11
CA ASP A 59 3.84 -7.67 -9.94
C ASP A 59 4.28 -8.90 -10.74
N SER A 60 4.66 -8.68 -12.00
CA SER A 60 5.30 -9.68 -12.86
C SER A 60 6.59 -9.09 -13.45
N PRO A 61 7.75 -9.30 -12.81
CA PRO A 61 9.02 -8.76 -13.28
C PRO A 61 9.41 -9.25 -14.69
N GLU A 62 9.09 -10.50 -15.01
CA GLU A 62 9.40 -11.12 -16.32
C GLU A 62 8.63 -10.45 -17.46
N ASP A 63 7.36 -10.11 -17.23
CA ASP A 63 6.50 -9.42 -18.17
C ASP A 63 6.62 -7.90 -18.07
N LYS A 64 7.48 -7.37 -17.19
CA LYS A 64 7.63 -5.94 -16.88
C LYS A 64 6.33 -5.29 -16.43
N ILE A 65 5.47 -6.03 -15.73
CA ILE A 65 4.21 -5.55 -15.18
C ILE A 65 4.43 -5.05 -13.75
N TYR A 66 4.10 -3.79 -13.51
CA TYR A 66 4.17 -3.12 -12.21
C TYR A 66 3.25 -1.90 -12.17
N PRO A 67 2.84 -1.43 -10.99
CA PRO A 67 1.93 -0.29 -10.87
C PRO A 67 2.56 1.01 -11.40
N MET A 68 1.83 1.74 -12.23
CA MET A 68 2.24 3.07 -12.72
C MET A 68 1.10 4.09 -12.54
N PRO A 69 1.35 5.27 -11.96
CA PRO A 69 0.34 6.31 -11.74
C PRO A 69 -0.45 6.67 -12.99
N LEU A 70 0.22 6.70 -14.14
CA LEU A 70 -0.39 7.07 -15.42
C LEU A 70 -1.58 6.17 -15.79
N PHE A 71 -1.48 4.87 -15.56
CA PHE A 71 -2.50 3.90 -15.97
C PHE A 71 -3.52 3.59 -14.87
N LEU A 72 -3.19 3.94 -13.63
CA LEU A 72 -4.01 3.59 -12.47
C LEU A 72 -4.80 4.79 -11.92
N ALA A 73 -4.65 5.94 -12.53
CA ALA A 73 -5.47 7.11 -12.22
C ALA A 73 -6.96 6.81 -12.46
N GLY A 74 -7.81 7.16 -11.50
CA GLY A 74 -9.25 6.91 -11.56
C GLY A 74 -9.68 5.51 -11.13
N GLN A 75 -8.75 4.61 -10.80
CA GLN A 75 -9.06 3.29 -10.28
C GLN A 75 -9.35 3.34 -8.76
N ASP A 76 -10.20 2.43 -8.28
CA ASP A 76 -10.59 2.36 -6.87
C ASP A 76 -9.57 1.64 -5.99
N PRO A 77 -8.96 0.52 -6.41
CA PRO A 77 -8.01 -0.22 -5.60
C PRO A 77 -6.67 0.50 -5.44
N VAL A 78 -5.93 0.08 -4.44
CA VAL A 78 -4.50 0.36 -4.30
C VAL A 78 -3.72 -0.80 -4.92
N TYR A 79 -2.79 -0.48 -5.80
CA TYR A 79 -1.98 -1.47 -6.52
C TYR A 79 -0.61 -1.58 -5.88
N VAL A 80 -0.17 -2.82 -5.66
CA VAL A 80 1.11 -3.12 -5.04
C VAL A 80 1.94 -4.00 -5.98
N GLY A 81 3.20 -3.68 -6.12
CA GLY A 81 4.12 -4.46 -6.93
C GLY A 81 5.57 -4.18 -6.62
N ARG A 82 6.48 -4.72 -7.44
CA ARG A 82 7.94 -4.64 -7.26
C ARG A 82 8.38 -5.16 -5.89
N ILE A 83 7.70 -6.21 -5.41
CA ILE A 83 7.96 -6.80 -4.11
C ILE A 83 9.26 -7.58 -4.17
N ARG A 84 10.16 -7.30 -3.23
CA ARG A 84 11.44 -7.98 -3.13
C ARG A 84 12.00 -7.92 -1.71
N LYS A 85 12.88 -8.85 -1.41
CA LYS A 85 13.67 -8.83 -0.17
C LYS A 85 14.64 -7.66 -0.16
N ASP A 86 14.90 -7.13 1.01
CA ASP A 86 16.06 -6.28 1.24
C ASP A 86 17.33 -7.16 1.19
N ILE A 87 18.35 -6.67 0.50
CA ILE A 87 19.63 -7.38 0.38
C ILE A 87 20.53 -7.20 1.61
N THR A 88 20.20 -6.23 2.47
CA THR A 88 21.01 -5.89 3.65
C THR A 88 20.34 -6.27 4.97
N ASN A 89 18.99 -6.43 4.96
CA ASN A 89 18.23 -6.78 6.15
C ASN A 89 17.33 -8.00 5.86
N PRO A 90 17.54 -9.15 6.53
CA PRO A 90 16.74 -10.36 6.30
C PRO A 90 15.25 -10.17 6.63
N ASN A 91 14.92 -9.23 7.50
CA ASN A 91 13.54 -8.87 7.85
C ASN A 91 12.96 -7.78 6.95
N GLY A 92 13.77 -7.25 6.03
CA GLY A 92 13.39 -6.14 5.17
C GLY A 92 12.62 -6.60 3.92
N ILE A 93 11.54 -5.90 3.63
CA ILE A 93 10.74 -6.04 2.40
C ILE A 93 10.63 -4.68 1.73
N LEU A 94 10.90 -4.64 0.44
CA LEU A 94 10.67 -3.46 -0.39
C LEU A 94 9.47 -3.69 -1.30
N MET A 95 8.66 -2.65 -1.47
CA MET A 95 7.53 -2.69 -2.39
C MET A 95 7.22 -1.30 -2.95
N TRP A 96 6.48 -1.27 -4.03
CA TRP A 96 5.99 -0.07 -4.69
C TRP A 96 4.46 -0.07 -4.68
N ILE A 97 3.87 1.03 -4.23
CA ILE A 97 2.42 1.19 -4.08
C ILE A 97 1.95 2.37 -4.92
N VAL A 98 0.83 2.19 -5.62
CA VAL A 98 0.16 3.24 -6.39
C VAL A 98 -1.32 3.25 -6.05
N GLY A 99 -1.86 4.43 -5.76
CA GLY A 99 -3.29 4.61 -5.50
C GLY A 99 -3.77 6.00 -5.88
N ASP A 100 -5.03 6.10 -6.28
CA ASP A 100 -5.66 7.38 -6.58
C ASP A 100 -6.07 8.09 -5.29
N GLN A 101 -5.38 9.16 -4.94
CA GLN A 101 -5.59 9.91 -3.70
C GLN A 101 -6.96 10.58 -3.61
N ILE A 102 -7.61 10.88 -4.75
CA ILE A 102 -8.94 11.49 -4.77
C ILE A 102 -10.01 10.45 -4.40
N LYS A 103 -9.78 9.19 -4.75
CA LYS A 103 -10.65 8.06 -4.43
C LYS A 103 -10.28 7.43 -3.08
N LYS A 104 -9.28 6.58 -3.05
CA LYS A 104 -8.94 5.78 -1.86
C LYS A 104 -8.41 6.64 -0.69
N GLY A 105 -7.74 7.73 -0.97
CA GLY A 105 -7.27 8.67 0.05
C GLY A 105 -8.32 9.70 0.51
N ALA A 106 -9.49 9.76 -0.12
CA ALA A 106 -10.50 10.79 0.14
C ALA A 106 -11.94 10.25 0.02
N ALA A 107 -12.64 10.56 -1.08
CA ALA A 107 -14.09 10.34 -1.21
C ALA A 107 -14.48 8.85 -1.12
N LEU A 108 -13.83 7.98 -1.85
CA LEU A 108 -14.13 6.55 -1.84
C LEU A 108 -13.87 5.92 -0.46
N ASN A 109 -12.79 6.33 0.19
CA ASN A 109 -12.46 5.81 1.52
C ASN A 109 -13.53 6.15 2.57
N ALA A 110 -14.12 7.35 2.50
CA ALA A 110 -15.23 7.74 3.38
C ALA A 110 -16.48 6.88 3.14
N VAL A 111 -16.81 6.58 1.87
CA VAL A 111 -17.92 5.69 1.52
C VAL A 111 -17.66 4.27 2.04
N GLN A 112 -16.49 3.72 1.79
CA GLN A 112 -16.12 2.38 2.26
C GLN A 112 -16.14 2.24 3.78
N ILE A 113 -15.74 3.28 4.53
CA ILE A 113 -15.88 3.29 5.99
C ILE A 113 -17.35 3.23 6.39
N ALA A 114 -18.23 4.00 5.74
CA ALA A 114 -19.67 3.98 6.02
C ALA A 114 -20.28 2.59 5.71
N GLU A 115 -19.94 2.00 4.57
CA GLU A 115 -20.37 0.64 4.19
C GLU A 115 -19.91 -0.40 5.21
N TYR A 116 -18.67 -0.32 5.65
CA TYR A 116 -18.13 -1.21 6.68
C TYR A 116 -18.89 -1.10 8.01
N LEU A 117 -19.17 0.13 8.46
CA LEU A 117 -19.93 0.36 9.70
C LEU A 117 -21.37 -0.14 9.62
N ILE A 118 -22.01 -0.03 8.45
CA ILE A 118 -23.35 -0.56 8.22
C ILE A 118 -23.35 -2.11 8.25
N ALA A 119 -22.34 -2.71 7.64
CA ALA A 119 -22.19 -4.17 7.60
C ALA A 119 -21.79 -4.76 8.98
N HIS A 120 -21.13 -3.97 9.82
CA HIS A 120 -20.60 -4.37 11.13
C HIS A 120 -21.12 -3.42 12.24
N PRO A 121 -22.43 -3.40 12.54
CA PRO A 121 -22.97 -2.50 13.55
C PRO A 121 -22.34 -2.80 14.92
N GLN A 122 -21.79 -1.77 15.53
CA GLN A 122 -21.28 -1.85 16.89
C GLN A 122 -22.45 -2.10 17.84
N LYS A 123 -22.34 -3.12 18.68
CA LYS A 123 -23.33 -3.43 19.72
C LYS A 123 -23.23 -2.48 20.88
#